data_2db6397551e335d7d87a9e64666924a1
#
_entry.id   2db6397551e335d7d87a9e64666924a1
#
_cell.length_a   1.000
_cell.length_b   1.000
_cell.length_c   1.000
_cell.angle_alpha   90.00
_cell.angle_beta   90.00
_cell.angle_gamma   90.00
#
_symmetry.space_group_name_H-M   'P 1'
#
loop_
_entity.id
_entity.type
_entity.pdbx_description
1 polymer ?
#
loop_
_entity_poly.entity_id
_entity_poly.type
_entity_poly.pdbx_seq_one_letter_code
_entity_poly.pdbx_strand_id
1 'polypeptide(L)'
;KNKRLIWTLVFLAILTLGSIGTDLFKKEHQDANKVVKVGILQFVTHDALDQIEKGIEDGLKEAGYKRNKVQVTLLNAEGDQSKIQTMSKQLVNDKNDVVIGIATPAAQGLAAATKDIPVIMGAISDPVGAKLVKDLKHPEGNVTGTSNQVPIKQTVELVKSLTPNAKTIGILYASSEDNSKSQVENFKKYAEQDGLNVVEYAVPSTNEINTTMSVMTGK
;
A
#
# COMPACT_ATOMS: atom_id res chain seq x y z
N LYS A 1 -44.13 -48.81 -22.74
CA LYS A 1 -43.99 -48.32 -21.34
C LYS A 1 -42.80 -47.33 -21.16
N ASN A 2 -41.73 -47.43 -21.93
CA ASN A 2 -40.53 -46.60 -21.73
C ASN A 2 -40.58 -45.16 -22.26
N LYS A 3 -41.48 -44.84 -23.20
CA LYS A 3 -41.56 -43.47 -23.77
C LYS A 3 -41.96 -42.41 -22.72
N ARG A 4 -42.87 -42.75 -21.81
CA ARG A 4 -43.27 -41.83 -20.73
C ARG A 4 -42.14 -41.52 -19.76
N LEU A 5 -41.32 -42.51 -19.44
CA LEU A 5 -40.15 -42.36 -18.57
C LEU A 5 -39.08 -41.48 -19.21
N ILE A 6 -38.84 -41.63 -20.51
CA ILE A 6 -37.90 -40.80 -21.26
C ILE A 6 -38.35 -39.34 -21.28
N TRP A 7 -39.61 -39.06 -21.51
CA TRP A 7 -40.15 -37.72 -21.51
C TRP A 7 -40.11 -37.05 -20.13
N THR A 8 -40.31 -37.80 -19.04
CA THR A 8 -40.17 -37.24 -17.67
C THR A 8 -38.75 -36.96 -17.34
N LEU A 9 -37.77 -37.74 -17.76
CA LEU A 9 -36.35 -37.50 -17.57
C LEU A 9 -35.86 -36.30 -18.37
N VAL A 10 -36.32 -36.13 -19.62
CA VAL A 10 -36.01 -34.92 -20.43
C VAL A 10 -36.60 -33.65 -19.81
N PHE A 11 -37.85 -33.74 -19.31
CA PHE A 11 -38.47 -32.60 -18.66
C PHE A 11 -37.75 -32.20 -17.34
N LEU A 12 -37.31 -33.17 -16.53
CA LEU A 12 -36.50 -32.93 -15.36
C LEU A 12 -35.13 -32.32 -15.70
N ALA A 13 -34.47 -32.78 -16.76
CA ALA A 13 -33.21 -32.25 -17.23
C ALA A 13 -33.35 -30.79 -17.73
N ILE A 14 -34.44 -30.44 -18.42
CA ILE A 14 -34.73 -29.09 -18.85
C ILE A 14 -34.99 -28.14 -17.63
N LEU A 15 -35.71 -28.64 -16.62
CA LEU A 15 -35.96 -27.89 -15.38
C LEU A 15 -34.67 -27.62 -14.59
N THR A 16 -33.78 -28.62 -14.49
CA THR A 16 -32.50 -28.44 -13.81
C THR A 16 -31.55 -27.52 -14.56
N LEU A 17 -31.48 -27.61 -15.88
CA LEU A 17 -30.71 -26.70 -16.72
C LEU A 17 -31.27 -25.27 -16.67
N GLY A 18 -32.59 -25.09 -16.62
CA GLY A 18 -33.25 -23.80 -16.47
C GLY A 18 -32.93 -23.14 -15.11
N SER A 19 -32.91 -23.92 -14.02
CA SER A 19 -32.59 -23.39 -12.69
C SER A 19 -31.11 -22.95 -12.56
N ILE A 20 -30.18 -23.71 -13.14
CA ILE A 20 -28.75 -23.38 -13.16
C ILE A 20 -28.53 -22.10 -14.00
N GLY A 21 -29.22 -21.97 -15.15
CA GLY A 21 -29.16 -20.79 -15.98
C GLY A 21 -29.65 -19.53 -15.25
N THR A 22 -30.77 -19.62 -14.52
CA THR A 22 -31.32 -18.48 -13.77
C THR A 22 -30.46 -18.06 -12.59
N ASP A 23 -29.75 -18.99 -11.95
CA ASP A 23 -28.84 -18.67 -10.84
C ASP A 23 -27.55 -18.01 -11.34
N LEU A 24 -27.03 -18.44 -12.50
CA LEU A 24 -25.89 -17.79 -13.14
C LEU A 24 -26.24 -16.36 -13.59
N PHE A 25 -27.39 -16.16 -14.25
CA PHE A 25 -27.85 -14.82 -14.65
C PHE A 25 -28.20 -13.92 -13.45
N LYS A 26 -28.73 -14.47 -12.34
CA LYS A 26 -28.97 -13.72 -11.11
C LYS A 26 -27.65 -13.26 -10.46
N LYS A 27 -26.62 -14.09 -10.48
CA LYS A 27 -25.32 -13.77 -9.91
C LYS A 27 -24.63 -12.65 -10.70
N GLU A 28 -24.70 -12.70 -12.04
CA GLU A 28 -24.15 -11.67 -12.92
C GLU A 28 -24.90 -10.32 -12.78
N HIS A 29 -26.22 -10.32 -12.60
CA HIS A 29 -27.02 -9.10 -12.39
C HIS A 29 -26.89 -8.53 -10.96
N GLN A 30 -26.63 -9.34 -9.95
CA GLN A 30 -26.37 -8.85 -8.58
C GLN A 30 -25.00 -8.16 -8.49
N ASP A 31 -23.99 -8.67 -9.19
CA ASP A 31 -22.66 -8.05 -9.22
C ASP A 31 -22.64 -6.73 -10.01
N ALA A 32 -23.49 -6.58 -11.04
CA ALA A 32 -23.56 -5.36 -11.85
C ALA A 32 -24.08 -4.11 -11.09
N ASN A 33 -24.78 -4.29 -9.97
CA ASN A 33 -25.33 -3.23 -9.13
C ASN A 33 -24.62 -3.06 -7.78
N LYS A 34 -23.60 -3.89 -7.48
CA LYS A 34 -22.87 -3.78 -6.22
C LYS A 34 -21.97 -2.54 -6.28
N VAL A 35 -22.15 -1.64 -5.30
CA VAL A 35 -21.21 -0.53 -5.07
C VAL A 35 -19.97 -1.09 -4.38
N VAL A 36 -18.82 -0.98 -5.03
CA VAL A 36 -17.53 -1.41 -4.49
C VAL A 36 -17.08 -0.43 -3.40
N LYS A 37 -16.69 -0.92 -2.25
CA LYS A 37 -16.16 -0.11 -1.15
C LYS A 37 -14.64 -0.14 -1.16
N VAL A 38 -14.02 1.03 -1.23
CA VAL A 38 -12.57 1.22 -1.22
C VAL A 38 -12.19 2.04 0.01
N GLY A 39 -11.43 1.44 0.92
CA GLY A 39 -10.88 2.15 2.08
C GLY A 39 -9.45 2.60 1.78
N ILE A 40 -9.15 3.89 1.94
CA ILE A 40 -7.80 4.43 1.79
C ILE A 40 -7.32 4.90 3.16
N LEU A 41 -6.15 4.43 3.57
CA LEU A 41 -5.44 4.93 4.74
C LEU A 41 -4.18 5.66 4.28
N GLN A 42 -4.12 6.96 4.50
CA GLN A 42 -2.95 7.79 4.26
C GLN A 42 -2.19 7.99 5.57
N PHE A 43 -0.85 7.89 5.53
CA PHE A 43 -0.03 8.05 6.73
C PHE A 43 -0.06 9.46 7.30
N VAL A 44 0.13 10.47 6.44
CA VAL A 44 0.21 11.89 6.83
C VAL A 44 -0.18 12.78 5.67
N THR A 45 -0.66 13.97 5.94
CA THR A 45 -0.89 15.00 4.91
C THR A 45 0.45 15.50 4.39
N HIS A 46 0.68 15.31 3.09
CA HIS A 46 1.86 15.78 2.38
C HIS A 46 1.56 15.82 0.89
N ASP A 47 2.01 16.86 0.19
CA ASP A 47 1.70 17.10 -1.23
C ASP A 47 1.92 15.87 -2.12
N ALA A 48 3.02 15.12 -1.89
CA ALA A 48 3.30 13.91 -2.67
C ALA A 48 2.31 12.77 -2.38
N LEU A 49 1.88 12.60 -1.12
CA LEU A 49 0.92 11.57 -0.73
C LEU A 49 -0.50 11.93 -1.19
N ASP A 50 -0.86 13.21 -1.13
CA ASP A 50 -2.13 13.73 -1.62
C ASP A 50 -2.25 13.55 -3.15
N GLN A 51 -1.13 13.67 -3.89
CA GLN A 51 -1.09 13.36 -5.32
C GLN A 51 -1.23 11.86 -5.61
N ILE A 52 -0.70 10.99 -4.75
CA ILE A 52 -0.90 9.53 -4.85
C ILE A 52 -2.38 9.19 -4.63
N GLU A 53 -3.00 9.75 -3.61
CA GLU A 53 -4.43 9.59 -3.32
C GLU A 53 -5.27 10.03 -4.52
N LYS A 54 -5.02 11.24 -5.03
CA LYS A 54 -5.69 11.75 -6.23
C LYS A 54 -5.49 10.83 -7.44
N GLY A 55 -4.29 10.30 -7.64
CA GLY A 55 -3.98 9.35 -8.71
C GLY A 55 -4.79 8.05 -8.59
N ILE A 56 -4.99 7.55 -7.37
CA ILE A 56 -5.85 6.39 -7.10
C ILE A 56 -7.30 6.69 -7.49
N GLU A 57 -7.85 7.83 -7.06
CA GLU A 57 -9.21 8.23 -7.43
C GLU A 57 -9.38 8.41 -8.94
N ASP A 58 -8.42 9.05 -9.61
CA ASP A 58 -8.48 9.26 -11.04
C ASP A 58 -8.38 7.93 -11.80
N GLY A 59 -7.52 7.00 -11.37
CA GLY A 59 -7.42 5.66 -11.93
C GLY A 59 -8.72 4.85 -11.75
N LEU A 60 -9.39 4.95 -10.61
CA LEU A 60 -10.70 4.33 -10.41
C LEU A 60 -11.75 4.90 -11.38
N LYS A 61 -11.76 6.22 -11.59
CA LYS A 61 -12.67 6.88 -12.55
C LYS A 61 -12.41 6.43 -13.98
N GLU A 62 -11.15 6.37 -14.40
CA GLU A 62 -10.71 5.90 -15.73
C GLU A 62 -11.08 4.44 -15.96
N ALA A 63 -10.96 3.59 -14.94
CA ALA A 63 -11.40 2.21 -14.96
C ALA A 63 -12.94 2.03 -14.97
N GLY A 64 -13.71 3.13 -14.95
CA GLY A 64 -15.17 3.10 -15.00
C GLY A 64 -15.86 3.00 -13.64
N TYR A 65 -15.13 3.06 -12.54
CA TYR A 65 -15.69 3.14 -11.20
C TYR A 65 -16.09 4.58 -10.86
N LYS A 66 -17.28 4.98 -11.30
CA LYS A 66 -17.88 6.29 -11.00
C LYS A 66 -18.62 6.26 -9.66
N ARG A 67 -19.05 7.44 -9.16
CA ARG A 67 -19.72 7.61 -7.85
C ARG A 67 -20.88 6.65 -7.55
N ASN A 68 -21.56 6.17 -8.57
CA ASN A 68 -22.66 5.19 -8.43
C ASN A 68 -22.17 3.73 -8.37
N LYS A 69 -20.87 3.47 -8.60
CA LYS A 69 -20.26 2.13 -8.61
C LYS A 69 -19.17 1.94 -7.56
N VAL A 70 -18.66 3.03 -7.00
CA VAL A 70 -17.61 2.98 -5.97
C VAL A 70 -17.92 3.96 -4.85
N GLN A 71 -17.67 3.52 -3.63
CA GLN A 71 -17.63 4.35 -2.42
C GLN A 71 -16.21 4.35 -1.90
N VAL A 72 -15.56 5.51 -1.90
CA VAL A 72 -14.20 5.69 -1.37
C VAL A 72 -14.31 6.32 0.02
N THR A 73 -13.60 5.74 0.98
CA THR A 73 -13.43 6.28 2.34
C THR A 73 -11.96 6.55 2.56
N LEU A 74 -11.58 7.81 2.69
CA LEU A 74 -10.22 8.24 3.01
C LEU A 74 -10.08 8.53 4.51
N LEU A 75 -9.09 7.92 5.15
CA LEU A 75 -8.67 8.22 6.51
C LEU A 75 -7.21 8.67 6.51
N ASN A 76 -6.86 9.64 7.36
CA ASN A 76 -5.51 10.16 7.50
C ASN A 76 -5.04 9.99 8.95
N ALA A 77 -3.91 9.30 9.12
CA ALA A 77 -3.38 9.01 10.44
C ALA A 77 -2.57 10.17 11.04
N GLU A 78 -2.30 11.24 10.28
CA GLU A 78 -1.57 12.43 10.73
C GLU A 78 -0.18 12.11 11.32
N GLY A 79 0.47 11.05 10.83
CA GLY A 79 1.77 10.60 11.29
C GLY A 79 1.75 9.80 12.61
N ASP A 80 0.57 9.49 13.14
CA ASP A 80 0.39 8.81 14.44
C ASP A 80 0.21 7.30 14.25
N GLN A 81 1.13 6.50 14.82
CA GLN A 81 1.09 5.04 14.77
C GLN A 81 -0.13 4.43 15.47
N SER A 82 -0.65 5.06 16.52
CA SER A 82 -1.84 4.58 17.21
C SER A 82 -3.10 4.79 16.38
N LYS A 83 -3.17 5.91 15.65
CA LYS A 83 -4.23 6.17 14.69
C LYS A 83 -4.20 5.18 13.53
N ILE A 84 -3.01 4.80 13.03
CA ILE A 84 -2.88 3.76 11.98
C ILE A 84 -3.57 2.47 12.42
N GLN A 85 -3.29 1.98 13.62
CA GLN A 85 -3.91 0.74 14.11
C GLN A 85 -5.43 0.85 14.22
N THR A 86 -5.92 1.96 14.77
CA THR A 86 -7.35 2.20 14.97
C THR A 86 -8.07 2.31 13.63
N MET A 87 -7.54 3.12 12.71
CA MET A 87 -8.13 3.36 11.40
C MET A 87 -8.05 2.14 10.49
N SER A 88 -6.97 1.35 10.58
CA SER A 88 -6.87 0.08 9.85
C SER A 88 -7.98 -0.89 10.28
N LYS A 89 -8.21 -1.04 11.59
CA LYS A 89 -9.31 -1.87 12.11
C LYS A 89 -10.68 -1.32 11.70
N GLN A 90 -10.85 0.00 11.68
CA GLN A 90 -12.07 0.64 11.22
C GLN A 90 -12.37 0.28 9.78
N LEU A 91 -11.41 0.47 8.86
CA LEU A 91 -11.59 0.16 7.44
C LEU A 91 -11.90 -1.33 7.18
N VAL A 92 -11.33 -2.23 7.99
CA VAL A 92 -11.65 -3.66 7.93
C VAL A 92 -13.07 -3.92 8.42
N ASN A 93 -13.48 -3.34 9.55
CA ASN A 93 -14.80 -3.51 10.14
C ASN A 93 -15.92 -2.90 9.26
N ASP A 94 -15.63 -1.85 8.50
CA ASP A 94 -16.55 -1.22 7.54
C ASP A 94 -16.82 -2.09 6.31
N LYS A 95 -16.18 -3.29 6.27
CA LYS A 95 -16.34 -4.29 5.20
C LYS A 95 -16.03 -3.69 3.83
N ASN A 96 -14.87 -3.03 3.73
CA ASN A 96 -14.36 -2.60 2.44
C ASN A 96 -14.03 -3.82 1.57
N ASP A 97 -14.29 -3.75 0.27
CA ASP A 97 -13.94 -4.80 -0.69
C ASP A 97 -12.43 -4.82 -0.99
N VAL A 98 -11.78 -3.65 -0.84
CA VAL A 98 -10.32 -3.46 -0.97
C VAL A 98 -9.88 -2.33 -0.06
N VAL A 99 -8.68 -2.42 0.50
CA VAL A 99 -8.06 -1.34 1.26
C VAL A 99 -6.71 -0.95 0.66
N ILE A 100 -6.39 0.34 0.68
CA ILE A 100 -5.19 0.91 0.08
C ILE A 100 -4.41 1.66 1.15
N GLY A 101 -3.13 1.32 1.34
CA GLY A 101 -2.25 2.02 2.25
C GLY A 101 -1.28 2.92 1.51
N ILE A 102 -1.37 4.23 1.73
CA ILE A 102 -0.44 5.23 1.17
C ILE A 102 0.67 5.48 2.18
N ALA A 103 1.88 5.22 1.78
CA ALA A 103 3.12 5.12 2.57
C ALA A 103 3.22 3.84 3.42
N THR A 104 4.46 3.48 3.76
CA THR A 104 4.80 2.20 4.40
C THR A 104 4.05 1.94 5.71
N PRO A 105 3.99 2.88 6.67
CA PRO A 105 3.29 2.62 7.93
C PRO A 105 1.80 2.33 7.76
N ALA A 106 1.12 3.00 6.83
CA ALA A 106 -0.29 2.79 6.54
C ALA A 106 -0.53 1.40 5.92
N ALA A 107 0.30 1.00 4.94
CA ALA A 107 0.22 -0.32 4.32
C ALA A 107 0.49 -1.44 5.33
N GLN A 108 1.48 -1.26 6.22
CA GLN A 108 1.79 -2.21 7.31
C GLN A 108 0.61 -2.35 8.28
N GLY A 109 -0.01 -1.24 8.68
CA GLY A 109 -1.17 -1.26 9.56
C GLY A 109 -2.35 -2.04 8.98
N LEU A 110 -2.66 -1.82 7.69
CA LEU A 110 -3.70 -2.55 6.98
C LEU A 110 -3.36 -4.04 6.81
N ALA A 111 -2.13 -4.37 6.42
CA ALA A 111 -1.67 -5.76 6.28
C ALA A 111 -1.67 -6.54 7.60
N ALA A 112 -1.47 -5.85 8.73
CA ALA A 112 -1.59 -6.42 10.06
C ALA A 112 -3.07 -6.62 10.48
N ALA A 113 -3.97 -5.74 10.02
CA ALA A 113 -5.38 -5.75 10.42
C ALA A 113 -6.22 -6.79 9.69
N THR A 114 -5.83 -7.23 8.49
CA THR A 114 -6.57 -8.23 7.70
C THR A 114 -5.67 -9.16 6.92
N LYS A 115 -6.17 -10.41 6.73
CA LYS A 115 -5.57 -11.40 5.82
C LYS A 115 -6.52 -11.79 4.69
N ASP A 116 -7.76 -11.29 4.73
CA ASP A 116 -8.82 -11.69 3.81
C ASP A 116 -9.11 -10.56 2.78
N ILE A 117 -9.12 -9.30 3.23
CA ILE A 117 -9.35 -8.16 2.36
C ILE A 117 -8.06 -7.86 1.57
N PRO A 118 -8.12 -7.71 0.24
CA PRO A 118 -6.96 -7.26 -0.54
C PRO A 118 -6.41 -5.92 -0.04
N VAL A 119 -5.12 -5.88 0.22
CA VAL A 119 -4.37 -4.69 0.63
C VAL A 119 -3.51 -4.22 -0.53
N ILE A 120 -3.76 -3.01 -1.00
CA ILE A 120 -3.00 -2.40 -2.10
C ILE A 120 -1.99 -1.41 -1.53
N MET A 121 -0.75 -1.60 -1.88
CA MET A 121 0.36 -0.69 -1.55
C MET A 121 0.33 0.51 -2.51
N GLY A 122 0.19 1.72 -1.97
CA GLY A 122 0.28 2.98 -2.71
C GLY A 122 1.68 3.58 -2.57
N ALA A 123 2.57 3.28 -3.53
CA ALA A 123 3.93 3.84 -3.61
C ALA A 123 4.80 3.53 -2.38
N ILE A 124 5.10 2.27 -2.14
CA ILE A 124 5.97 1.82 -1.05
C ILE A 124 7.42 1.72 -1.52
N SER A 125 8.36 2.33 -0.82
CA SER A 125 9.76 2.40 -1.24
C SER A 125 10.51 1.07 -1.11
N ASP A 126 10.20 0.26 -0.10
CA ASP A 126 10.80 -1.07 0.11
C ASP A 126 9.75 -2.08 0.63
N PRO A 127 8.93 -2.65 -0.25
CA PRO A 127 7.89 -3.60 0.16
C PRO A 127 8.42 -4.87 0.83
N VAL A 128 9.61 -5.33 0.42
CA VAL A 128 10.23 -6.55 0.98
C VAL A 128 10.86 -6.25 2.35
N GLY A 129 11.65 -5.19 2.47
CA GLY A 129 12.21 -4.75 3.74
C GLY A 129 11.14 -4.38 4.78
N ALA A 130 10.03 -3.81 4.33
CA ALA A 130 8.85 -3.54 5.16
C ALA A 130 8.03 -4.80 5.51
N LYS A 131 8.42 -5.98 5.03
CA LYS A 131 7.74 -7.28 5.25
C LYS A 131 6.27 -7.29 4.80
N LEU A 132 5.94 -6.47 3.81
CA LEU A 132 4.61 -6.43 3.19
C LEU A 132 4.43 -7.56 2.19
N VAL A 133 5.49 -7.89 1.45
CA VAL A 133 5.54 -8.98 0.48
C VAL A 133 6.85 -9.76 0.65
N LYS A 134 6.88 -11.01 0.23
CA LYS A 134 8.11 -11.82 0.25
C LYS A 134 9.00 -11.51 -0.97
N ASP A 135 8.39 -11.28 -2.10
CA ASP A 135 9.02 -11.01 -3.38
C ASP A 135 8.18 -10.03 -4.20
N LEU A 136 8.82 -9.17 -5.00
CA LEU A 136 8.10 -8.16 -5.79
C LEU A 136 7.35 -8.76 -7.00
N LYS A 137 7.83 -9.87 -7.55
CA LYS A 137 7.20 -10.53 -8.70
C LYS A 137 6.12 -11.50 -8.28
N HIS A 138 6.29 -12.11 -7.10
CA HIS A 138 5.38 -13.09 -6.53
C HIS A 138 5.06 -12.69 -5.08
N PRO A 139 4.22 -11.67 -4.87
CA PRO A 139 4.00 -11.07 -3.54
C PRO A 139 3.45 -12.06 -2.52
N GLU A 140 2.69 -13.07 -2.95
CA GLU A 140 1.96 -14.04 -2.12
C GLU A 140 1.01 -13.36 -1.10
N GLY A 141 0.00 -14.08 -0.61
CA GLY A 141 -0.96 -13.55 0.34
C GLY A 141 -1.91 -12.50 -0.24
N ASN A 142 -2.38 -11.58 0.62
CA ASN A 142 -3.40 -10.58 0.27
C ASN A 142 -2.83 -9.17 0.01
N VAL A 143 -1.51 -9.01 -0.08
CA VAL A 143 -0.85 -7.70 -0.26
C VAL A 143 -0.21 -7.63 -1.64
N THR A 144 -0.50 -6.57 -2.40
CA THR A 144 0.13 -6.25 -3.68
C THR A 144 0.10 -4.73 -3.91
N GLY A 145 0.64 -4.21 -5.00
CA GLY A 145 0.55 -2.79 -5.32
C GLY A 145 1.76 -2.24 -6.05
N THR A 146 2.05 -0.96 -5.82
CA THR A 146 3.13 -0.24 -6.49
C THR A 146 4.28 0.08 -5.54
N SER A 147 5.50 0.05 -6.09
CA SER A 147 6.72 0.44 -5.40
C SER A 147 7.33 1.67 -6.07
N ASN A 148 7.89 2.57 -5.24
CA ASN A 148 8.65 3.75 -5.67
C ASN A 148 10.09 3.69 -5.14
N GLN A 149 10.83 2.67 -5.50
CA GLN A 149 12.20 2.48 -5.02
C GLN A 149 13.08 3.70 -5.28
N VAL A 150 13.78 4.14 -4.23
CA VAL A 150 14.73 5.26 -4.32
C VAL A 150 16.05 4.75 -4.93
N PRO A 151 16.62 5.41 -5.94
CA PRO A 151 17.89 5.02 -6.55
C PRO A 151 19.08 5.43 -5.65
N ILE A 152 19.28 4.69 -4.57
CA ILE A 152 20.22 5.05 -3.48
C ILE A 152 21.66 5.19 -3.99
N LYS A 153 22.10 4.30 -4.88
CA LYS A 153 23.47 4.39 -5.44
C LYS A 153 23.69 5.71 -6.19
N GLN A 154 22.75 6.09 -7.03
CA GLN A 154 22.81 7.36 -7.78
C GLN A 154 22.73 8.57 -6.83
N THR A 155 21.99 8.44 -5.73
CA THR A 155 21.95 9.46 -4.70
C THR A 155 23.32 9.66 -4.05
N VAL A 156 24.05 8.60 -3.72
CA VAL A 156 25.43 8.68 -3.21
C VAL A 156 26.36 9.33 -4.23
N GLU A 157 26.29 8.92 -5.49
CA GLU A 157 27.07 9.50 -6.59
C GLU A 157 26.80 11.00 -6.74
N LEU A 158 25.54 11.42 -6.66
CA LEU A 158 25.15 12.83 -6.70
C LEU A 158 25.74 13.61 -5.52
N VAL A 159 25.62 13.10 -4.30
CA VAL A 159 26.18 13.74 -3.10
C VAL A 159 27.68 13.94 -3.27
N LYS A 160 28.42 12.95 -3.76
CA LYS A 160 29.85 13.08 -4.04
C LYS A 160 30.18 14.12 -5.10
N SER A 161 29.36 14.19 -6.14
CA SER A 161 29.57 15.20 -7.20
C SER A 161 29.34 16.62 -6.71
N LEU A 162 28.38 16.82 -5.80
CA LEU A 162 28.08 18.13 -5.22
C LEU A 162 29.06 18.53 -4.11
N THR A 163 29.61 17.55 -3.40
CA THR A 163 30.51 17.75 -2.24
C THR A 163 31.77 16.89 -2.37
N PRO A 164 32.65 17.13 -3.37
CA PRO A 164 33.75 16.23 -3.70
C PRO A 164 34.80 16.08 -2.59
N ASN A 165 34.89 17.03 -1.67
CA ASN A 165 35.82 17.04 -0.54
C ASN A 165 35.21 16.49 0.76
N ALA A 166 33.92 16.15 0.76
CA ALA A 166 33.26 15.59 1.94
C ALA A 166 33.87 14.22 2.28
N LYS A 167 34.13 13.99 3.56
CA LYS A 167 34.59 12.70 4.09
C LYS A 167 33.55 12.07 5.01
N THR A 168 32.66 12.89 5.55
CA THR A 168 31.61 12.46 6.46
C THR A 168 30.27 13.03 6.02
N ILE A 169 29.25 12.20 6.03
CA ILE A 169 27.86 12.56 5.71
C ILE A 169 27.02 12.23 6.94
N GLY A 170 26.20 13.18 7.38
CA GLY A 170 25.15 12.96 8.36
C GLY A 170 23.84 12.60 7.67
N ILE A 171 23.14 11.58 8.18
CA ILE A 171 21.82 11.20 7.70
C ILE A 171 20.80 11.37 8.82
N LEU A 172 19.84 12.26 8.62
CA LEU A 172 18.68 12.43 9.50
C LEU A 172 17.50 11.59 8.99
N TYR A 173 16.90 10.78 9.85
CA TYR A 173 15.80 9.89 9.45
C TYR A 173 14.80 9.60 10.57
N ALA A 174 13.58 9.23 10.20
CA ALA A 174 12.54 8.81 11.14
C ALA A 174 12.79 7.37 11.62
N SER A 175 13.09 7.19 12.90
CA SER A 175 13.35 5.86 13.49
C SER A 175 12.10 5.00 13.67
N SER A 176 10.92 5.61 13.60
CA SER A 176 9.62 4.92 13.69
C SER A 176 9.17 4.29 12.36
N GLU A 177 9.90 4.53 11.27
CA GLU A 177 9.54 4.08 9.93
C GLU A 177 10.56 3.05 9.39
N ASP A 178 10.10 1.84 9.07
CA ASP A 178 10.98 0.77 8.58
C ASP A 178 11.60 1.08 7.21
N ASN A 179 10.87 1.77 6.33
CA ASN A 179 11.41 2.23 5.04
C ASN A 179 12.57 3.22 5.23
N SER A 180 12.51 4.11 6.21
CA SER A 180 13.60 5.05 6.51
C SER A 180 14.86 4.31 6.96
N LYS A 181 14.73 3.32 7.85
CA LYS A 181 15.84 2.46 8.29
C LYS A 181 16.49 1.73 7.12
N SER A 182 15.69 1.06 6.29
CA SER A 182 16.17 0.34 5.11
C SER A 182 16.92 1.26 4.14
N GLN A 183 16.40 2.47 3.90
CA GLN A 183 17.08 3.45 3.03
C GLN A 183 18.42 3.90 3.62
N VAL A 184 18.49 4.16 4.92
CA VAL A 184 19.73 4.56 5.60
C VAL A 184 20.77 3.44 5.54
N GLU A 185 20.39 2.20 5.83
CA GLU A 185 21.28 1.04 5.72
C GLU A 185 21.86 0.88 4.31
N ASN A 186 21.02 1.00 3.31
CA ASN A 186 21.44 0.94 1.90
C ASN A 186 22.35 2.13 1.53
N PHE A 187 22.01 3.34 1.95
CA PHE A 187 22.83 4.52 1.70
C PHE A 187 24.22 4.36 2.34
N LYS A 188 24.27 3.98 3.59
CA LYS A 188 25.50 3.72 4.32
C LYS A 188 26.41 2.73 3.61
N LYS A 189 25.83 1.60 3.17
CA LYS A 189 26.55 0.57 2.41
C LYS A 189 27.25 1.13 1.16
N TYR A 190 26.54 1.91 0.32
CA TYR A 190 27.12 2.48 -0.89
C TYR A 190 28.08 3.64 -0.58
N ALA A 191 27.77 4.48 0.40
CA ALA A 191 28.63 5.60 0.79
C ALA A 191 29.98 5.10 1.36
N GLU A 192 29.97 4.08 2.21
CA GLU A 192 31.18 3.47 2.78
C GLU A 192 32.03 2.77 1.73
N GLN A 193 31.42 2.09 0.75
CA GLN A 193 32.14 1.54 -0.41
C GLN A 193 32.88 2.61 -1.20
N ASP A 194 32.37 3.83 -1.21
CA ASP A 194 32.93 4.99 -1.87
C ASP A 194 33.85 5.82 -0.97
N GLY A 195 34.21 5.32 0.22
CA GLY A 195 35.13 5.95 1.15
C GLY A 195 34.55 7.09 1.99
N LEU A 196 33.24 7.22 2.06
CA LEU A 196 32.56 8.19 2.91
C LEU A 196 32.23 7.58 4.28
N ASN A 197 32.45 8.34 5.36
CA ASN A 197 31.94 7.98 6.68
C ASN A 197 30.50 8.46 6.83
N VAL A 198 29.61 7.61 7.38
CA VAL A 198 28.19 7.94 7.58
C VAL A 198 27.88 7.99 9.07
N VAL A 199 27.32 9.12 9.51
CA VAL A 199 26.84 9.32 10.88
C VAL A 199 25.30 9.39 10.84
N GLU A 200 24.67 8.53 11.61
CA GLU A 200 23.22 8.41 11.67
C GLU A 200 22.61 9.25 12.78
N TYR A 201 21.57 10.00 12.45
CA TYR A 201 20.79 10.84 13.35
C TYR A 201 19.32 10.42 13.28
N ALA A 202 18.91 9.58 14.21
CA ALA A 202 17.56 9.04 14.28
C ALA A 202 16.67 9.94 15.11
N VAL A 203 15.48 10.30 14.58
CA VAL A 203 14.46 11.03 15.32
C VAL A 203 13.16 10.21 15.37
N PRO A 204 12.48 10.12 16.52
CA PRO A 204 11.21 9.41 16.65
C PRO A 204 10.05 10.21 16.05
N SER A 205 10.18 11.54 15.96
CA SER A 205 9.14 12.42 15.43
C SER A 205 9.73 13.68 14.80
N THR A 206 8.92 14.39 14.01
CA THR A 206 9.28 15.67 13.38
C THR A 206 9.58 16.78 14.39
N ASN A 207 9.09 16.68 15.62
CA ASN A 207 9.32 17.66 16.68
C ASN A 207 10.79 17.78 17.09
N GLU A 208 11.59 16.74 16.86
CA GLU A 208 12.99 16.68 17.26
C GLU A 208 13.96 17.07 16.14
N ILE A 209 13.46 17.36 14.93
CA ILE A 209 14.29 17.67 13.77
C ILE A 209 15.21 18.87 14.06
N ASN A 210 14.68 19.98 14.57
CA ASN A 210 15.46 21.20 14.79
C ASN A 210 16.59 21.00 15.80
N THR A 211 16.31 20.30 16.91
CA THR A 211 17.30 19.98 17.93
C THR A 211 18.39 19.07 17.38
N THR A 212 17.98 18.03 16.67
CA THR A 212 18.90 17.06 16.06
C THR A 212 19.74 17.71 14.96
N MET A 213 19.17 18.57 14.14
CA MET A 213 19.91 19.34 13.13
C MET A 213 20.97 20.25 13.76
N SER A 214 20.69 20.88 14.90
CA SER A 214 21.68 21.67 15.65
C SER A 214 22.86 20.83 16.11
N VAL A 215 22.60 19.63 16.62
CA VAL A 215 23.66 18.67 16.99
C VAL A 215 24.44 18.21 15.76
N MET A 216 23.75 17.87 14.69
CA MET A 216 24.33 17.37 13.44
C MET A 216 25.25 18.41 12.77
N THR A 217 24.92 19.71 12.85
CA THR A 217 25.70 20.81 12.27
C THR A 217 26.70 21.44 13.23
N GLY A 218 26.77 20.98 14.48
CA GLY A 218 27.67 21.53 15.51
C GLY A 218 27.29 22.94 15.96
N LYS A 219 26.02 23.33 15.89
CA LYS A 219 25.50 24.65 16.24
C LYS A 219 24.59 24.59 17.47
#